data_3b4a244b83aac88301abcca6add09bad
#
_entry.id   3b4a244b83aac88301abcca6add09bad
#
_cell.length_a   1.000
_cell.length_b   1.000
_cell.length_c   1.000
_cell.angle_alpha   90.00
_cell.angle_beta   90.00
_cell.angle_gamma   90.00
#
_symmetry.space_group_name_H-M   'P 1'
#
loop_
_entity.id
_entity.type
_entity.pdbx_description
1 polymer ?
#
loop_
_entity_poly.entity_id
_entity_poly.type
_entity_poly.pdbx_seq_one_letter_code
_entity_poly.pdbx_strand_id
1 'polypeptide(L)'
;MAVTSYSRPLEELDLPEPELAPGHALLEVLTCGVCFSDVKTSRGHMPYSDELALPHVPGHEICGRVVATDPPGAVDEGTRVVVHHYTPCGLCARCRAGDENLCTNLRAWTGFTHQGGFAERVVVPLDRLLPIPDSVETPSASPMTCALGTAFRAVVGRGKVAAGMRVALIGLGGVGIHAAQIAVHAGAEVVGIDRAERTLAVARELGIDARAVDDPSIESAAPDGFDVVIDMVGRTETLERAAELARPGGRIVGVGYAPGQRLSVETPRFVLGELEFVGSRYVARDELERAIRLVAQGHVRIVVDEVRPLAEVNDVFAQLEGGELVGRAVLDVAGVA
;
A
#
# COMPACT_ATOMS: atom_id res chain seq x y z
N MET A 1 -0.11 -4.35 20.53
CA MET A 1 -1.56 -4.49 20.22
C MET A 1 -1.76 -5.75 19.37
N ALA A 2 -2.59 -6.68 19.83
CA ALA A 2 -2.70 -8.01 19.21
C ALA A 2 -4.15 -8.43 18.96
N VAL A 3 -4.35 -9.26 17.93
CA VAL A 3 -5.59 -10.00 17.66
C VAL A 3 -5.57 -11.23 18.55
N THR A 4 -6.44 -11.27 19.55
CA THR A 4 -6.65 -12.43 20.44
C THR A 4 -7.81 -13.30 19.99
N SER A 5 -8.74 -12.66 19.27
CA SER A 5 -9.91 -13.29 18.65
C SER A 5 -10.40 -12.45 17.48
N TYR A 6 -10.81 -13.09 16.40
CA TYR A 6 -11.31 -12.39 15.22
C TYR A 6 -12.57 -11.57 15.51
N SER A 7 -12.72 -10.45 14.81
CA SER A 7 -13.83 -9.51 14.92
C SER A 7 -14.03 -8.92 16.34
N ARG A 8 -12.95 -8.90 17.13
CA ARG A 8 -12.87 -8.19 18.41
C ARG A 8 -11.86 -7.03 18.27
N PRO A 9 -11.96 -6.00 19.12
CA PRO A 9 -10.89 -5.00 19.21
C PRO A 9 -9.54 -5.67 19.49
N LEU A 10 -8.45 -5.07 19.01
CA LEU A 10 -7.11 -5.49 19.40
C LEU A 10 -6.90 -5.24 20.89
N GLU A 11 -6.21 -6.17 21.54
CA GLU A 11 -5.89 -6.08 22.97
C GLU A 11 -4.42 -5.73 23.17
N GLU A 12 -4.14 -4.91 24.18
CA GLU A 12 -2.78 -4.70 24.62
C GLU A 12 -2.30 -5.93 25.40
N LEU A 13 -1.18 -6.50 24.95
CA LEU A 13 -0.59 -7.68 25.59
C LEU A 13 0.88 -7.41 25.89
N ASP A 14 1.32 -7.90 27.06
CA ASP A 14 2.75 -8.01 27.38
C ASP A 14 3.28 -9.34 26.82
N LEU A 15 4.00 -9.25 25.68
CA LEU A 15 4.57 -10.39 24.98
C LEU A 15 6.07 -10.50 25.28
N PRO A 16 6.64 -11.71 25.27
CA PRO A 16 8.09 -11.87 25.38
C PRO A 16 8.82 -11.10 24.29
N GLU A 17 10.00 -10.57 24.61
CA GLU A 17 10.86 -9.97 23.60
C GLU A 17 11.15 -10.98 22.47
N PRO A 18 10.99 -10.58 21.19
CA PRO A 18 11.19 -11.50 20.09
C PRO A 18 12.65 -11.93 19.98
N GLU A 19 12.90 -13.23 19.85
CA GLU A 19 14.23 -13.80 19.74
C GLU A 19 14.85 -13.48 18.37
N LEU A 20 16.08 -12.95 18.39
CA LEU A 20 16.84 -12.70 17.17
C LEU A 20 17.29 -14.01 16.54
N ALA A 21 16.82 -14.29 15.33
CA ALA A 21 17.15 -15.48 14.56
C ALA A 21 18.30 -15.24 13.55
N PRO A 22 19.03 -16.27 13.13
CA PRO A 22 20.03 -16.15 12.07
C PRO A 22 19.46 -15.54 10.79
N GLY A 23 20.18 -14.58 10.19
CA GLY A 23 19.76 -13.85 9.00
C GLY A 23 18.67 -12.78 9.24
N HIS A 24 18.45 -12.39 10.50
CA HIS A 24 17.43 -11.42 10.89
C HIS A 24 18.00 -10.19 11.60
N ALA A 25 17.19 -9.18 11.71
CA ALA A 25 17.39 -7.99 12.54
C ALA A 25 16.29 -7.86 13.57
N LEU A 26 16.65 -7.43 14.77
CA LEU A 26 15.74 -6.93 15.78
C LEU A 26 15.60 -5.42 15.57
N LEU A 27 14.38 -4.95 15.40
CA LEU A 27 14.06 -3.55 15.25
C LEU A 27 13.29 -3.03 16.47
N GLU A 28 13.63 -1.84 16.91
CA GLU A 28 12.73 -0.96 17.65
C GLU A 28 11.77 -0.35 16.63
N VAL A 29 10.47 -0.55 16.79
CA VAL A 29 9.47 0.05 15.90
C VAL A 29 9.27 1.51 16.32
N LEU A 30 9.56 2.42 15.39
CA LEU A 30 9.35 3.86 15.61
C LEU A 30 7.91 4.25 15.29
N THR A 31 7.46 3.91 14.08
CA THR A 31 6.09 4.14 13.62
C THR A 31 5.60 2.97 12.79
N CYS A 32 4.28 2.78 12.77
CA CYS A 32 3.62 1.81 11.91
C CYS A 32 2.38 2.42 11.25
N GLY A 33 2.32 2.40 9.92
CA GLY A 33 1.14 2.83 9.17
C GLY A 33 -0.02 1.85 9.33
N VAL A 34 -1.25 2.36 9.28
CA VAL A 34 -2.47 1.56 9.39
C VAL A 34 -3.12 1.40 8.03
N CYS A 35 -3.29 0.16 7.61
CA CYS A 35 -3.88 -0.19 6.33
C CYS A 35 -5.21 -0.94 6.52
N PHE A 36 -6.10 -0.84 5.52
CA PHE A 36 -7.35 -1.62 5.55
C PHE A 36 -7.11 -3.14 5.58
N SER A 37 -5.93 -3.60 5.16
CA SER A 37 -5.52 -5.00 5.27
C SER A 37 -5.31 -5.44 6.73
N ASP A 38 -4.91 -4.54 7.64
CA ASP A 38 -4.79 -4.84 9.08
C ASP A 38 -6.18 -5.04 9.68
N VAL A 39 -7.17 -4.24 9.27
CA VAL A 39 -8.58 -4.43 9.62
C VAL A 39 -9.08 -5.79 9.11
N LYS A 40 -8.78 -6.15 7.84
CA LYS A 40 -9.14 -7.48 7.31
C LYS A 40 -8.49 -8.62 8.10
N THR A 41 -7.24 -8.46 8.52
CA THR A 41 -6.53 -9.43 9.36
C THR A 41 -7.21 -9.59 10.72
N SER A 42 -7.56 -8.49 11.39
CA SER A 42 -8.24 -8.52 12.69
C SER A 42 -9.66 -9.12 12.62
N ARG A 43 -10.27 -9.07 11.46
CA ARG A 43 -11.61 -9.64 11.20
C ARG A 43 -11.60 -11.11 10.76
N GLY A 44 -10.43 -11.70 10.50
CA GLY A 44 -10.32 -13.04 9.95
C GLY A 44 -10.73 -13.13 8.48
N HIS A 45 -10.64 -12.04 7.72
CA HIS A 45 -11.05 -11.95 6.32
C HIS A 45 -9.90 -12.14 5.32
N MET A 46 -8.72 -12.53 5.79
CA MET A 46 -7.60 -12.84 4.92
C MET A 46 -7.59 -14.33 4.56
N PRO A 47 -7.11 -14.71 3.37
CA PRO A 47 -7.12 -16.11 2.91
C PRO A 47 -6.38 -17.11 3.82
N TYR A 48 -5.47 -16.61 4.67
CA TYR A 48 -4.64 -17.40 5.60
C TYR A 48 -5.17 -17.33 7.05
N SER A 49 -6.31 -16.69 7.32
CA SER A 49 -6.76 -16.45 8.69
C SER A 49 -7.00 -17.75 9.47
N ASP A 50 -7.44 -18.80 8.81
CA ASP A 50 -7.67 -20.10 9.45
C ASP A 50 -6.36 -20.79 9.91
N GLU A 51 -5.22 -20.38 9.35
CA GLU A 51 -3.90 -20.92 9.66
C GLU A 51 -3.11 -20.02 10.64
N LEU A 52 -3.65 -18.85 10.98
CA LEU A 52 -2.96 -17.87 11.80
C LEU A 52 -3.03 -18.22 13.28
N ALA A 53 -1.86 -18.41 13.91
CA ALA A 53 -1.78 -18.61 15.36
C ALA A 53 -2.10 -17.30 16.11
N LEU A 54 -3.03 -17.38 17.06
CA LEU A 54 -3.34 -16.26 17.96
C LEU A 54 -2.67 -16.46 19.32
N PRO A 55 -2.23 -15.39 20.03
CA PRO A 55 -2.38 -13.99 19.63
C PRO A 55 -1.44 -13.61 18.48
N HIS A 56 -1.94 -12.76 17.56
CA HIS A 56 -1.18 -12.26 16.43
C HIS A 56 -1.08 -10.74 16.48
N VAL A 57 0.13 -10.20 16.30
CA VAL A 57 0.41 -8.77 16.19
C VAL A 57 0.39 -8.36 14.72
N PRO A 58 -0.59 -7.59 14.25
CA PRO A 58 -0.64 -7.06 12.89
C PRO A 58 0.31 -5.85 12.71
N GLY A 59 0.14 -5.13 11.59
CA GLY A 59 0.95 -3.96 11.25
C GLY A 59 2.11 -4.31 10.32
N HIS A 60 1.96 -3.96 9.05
CA HIS A 60 2.91 -4.31 7.99
C HIS A 60 3.61 -3.11 7.36
N GLU A 61 3.21 -1.89 7.71
CA GLU A 61 3.82 -0.64 7.26
C GLU A 61 4.80 -0.14 8.33
N ILE A 62 5.97 -0.77 8.46
CA ILE A 62 6.91 -0.57 9.57
C ILE A 62 8.03 0.39 9.19
N CYS A 63 8.22 1.44 10.00
CA CYS A 63 9.46 2.19 10.11
C CYS A 63 10.09 1.88 11.47
N GLY A 64 11.34 1.44 11.49
CA GLY A 64 12.04 1.06 12.70
C GLY A 64 13.50 1.48 12.71
N ARG A 65 14.14 1.24 13.85
CA ARG A 65 15.56 1.43 14.07
C ARG A 65 16.19 0.08 14.38
N VAL A 66 17.33 -0.22 13.75
CA VAL A 66 18.08 -1.46 14.01
C VAL A 66 18.64 -1.45 15.43
N VAL A 67 18.29 -2.46 16.21
CA VAL A 67 18.82 -2.69 17.57
C VAL A 67 19.94 -3.70 17.56
N ALA A 68 19.75 -4.80 16.82
CA ALA A 68 20.75 -5.86 16.67
C ALA A 68 20.54 -6.61 15.36
N THR A 69 21.59 -7.28 14.87
CA THR A 69 21.54 -8.14 13.68
C THR A 69 22.26 -9.46 13.93
N ASP A 70 21.82 -10.52 13.24
CA ASP A 70 22.56 -11.77 13.16
C ASP A 70 22.84 -12.11 11.67
N PRO A 71 24.12 -12.10 11.19
CA PRO A 71 25.33 -11.84 11.99
C PRO A 71 25.43 -10.38 12.46
N PRO A 72 26.12 -10.14 13.60
CA PRO A 72 26.36 -8.80 14.11
C PRO A 72 27.03 -7.90 13.06
N GLY A 73 26.56 -6.63 12.94
CA GLY A 73 27.11 -5.66 12.01
C GLY A 73 26.70 -5.84 10.55
N ALA A 74 25.74 -6.71 10.24
CA ALA A 74 25.19 -6.82 8.88
C ALA A 74 24.50 -5.53 8.42
N VAL A 75 23.89 -4.79 9.35
CA VAL A 75 23.42 -3.41 9.24
C VAL A 75 23.82 -2.71 10.53
N ASP A 76 24.29 -1.47 10.46
CA ASP A 76 24.74 -0.73 11.63
C ASP A 76 23.56 -0.47 12.60
N GLU A 77 23.82 -0.68 13.91
CA GLU A 77 22.87 -0.33 14.97
C GLU A 77 22.50 1.15 14.91
N GLY A 78 21.26 1.48 15.19
CA GLY A 78 20.74 2.83 15.08
C GLY A 78 20.28 3.23 13.68
N THR A 79 20.62 2.44 12.63
CA THR A 79 20.15 2.71 11.26
C THR A 79 18.64 2.71 11.21
N ARG A 80 18.06 3.78 10.62
CA ARG A 80 16.62 3.89 10.41
C ARG A 80 16.24 3.21 9.10
N VAL A 81 15.26 2.30 9.17
CA VAL A 81 14.86 1.44 8.07
C VAL A 81 13.34 1.36 7.93
N VAL A 82 12.89 1.03 6.74
CA VAL A 82 11.53 0.51 6.52
C VAL A 82 11.59 -0.96 6.12
N VAL A 83 10.53 -1.70 6.38
CA VAL A 83 10.47 -3.15 6.16
C VAL A 83 9.67 -3.48 4.92
N HIS A 84 10.31 -4.11 3.92
CA HIS A 84 9.59 -4.76 2.83
C HIS A 84 8.94 -6.04 3.36
N HIS A 85 7.66 -5.99 3.68
CA HIS A 85 6.97 -7.01 4.49
C HIS A 85 6.80 -8.38 3.83
N TYR A 86 7.12 -8.53 2.54
CA TYR A 86 7.12 -9.80 1.79
C TYR A 86 8.50 -10.46 1.83
N THR A 87 8.60 -11.69 2.32
CA THR A 87 9.83 -12.49 2.27
C THR A 87 9.68 -13.62 1.25
N PRO A 88 10.10 -13.41 0.00
CA PRO A 88 9.95 -14.41 -1.05
C PRO A 88 10.95 -15.56 -0.87
N CYS A 89 10.70 -16.70 -1.54
CA CYS A 89 11.60 -17.84 -1.48
C CYS A 89 12.93 -17.63 -2.25
N GLY A 90 13.00 -16.65 -3.16
CA GLY A 90 14.15 -16.39 -4.02
C GLY A 90 14.38 -17.40 -5.17
N LEU A 91 13.71 -18.55 -5.15
CA LEU A 91 14.05 -19.70 -6.01
C LEU A 91 12.98 -20.02 -7.06
N CYS A 92 11.72 -19.66 -6.84
CA CYS A 92 10.66 -19.96 -7.81
C CYS A 92 10.78 -19.13 -9.09
N ALA A 93 10.07 -19.52 -10.13
CA ALA A 93 10.13 -18.83 -11.43
C ALA A 93 9.78 -17.34 -11.33
N ARG A 94 8.84 -16.98 -10.43
CA ARG A 94 8.45 -15.59 -10.21
C ARG A 94 9.57 -14.77 -9.55
N CYS A 95 10.20 -15.30 -8.51
CA CYS A 95 11.35 -14.65 -7.88
C CYS A 95 12.50 -14.44 -8.86
N ARG A 96 12.81 -15.46 -9.67
CA ARG A 96 13.87 -15.35 -10.69
C ARG A 96 13.55 -14.37 -11.81
N ALA A 97 12.27 -14.09 -12.06
CA ALA A 97 11.83 -13.11 -13.04
C ALA A 97 11.73 -11.68 -12.46
N GLY A 98 12.05 -11.48 -11.15
CA GLY A 98 11.90 -10.17 -10.47
C GLY A 98 10.49 -9.90 -9.95
N ASP A 99 9.53 -10.80 -10.19
CA ASP A 99 8.14 -10.69 -9.71
C ASP A 99 8.00 -11.32 -8.31
N GLU A 100 8.85 -10.94 -7.36
CA GLU A 100 8.89 -11.55 -6.02
C GLU A 100 7.59 -11.38 -5.22
N ASN A 101 6.83 -10.32 -5.48
CA ASN A 101 5.49 -10.11 -4.94
C ASN A 101 4.45 -11.15 -5.39
N LEU A 102 4.77 -11.95 -6.41
CA LEU A 102 4.01 -13.08 -6.91
C LEU A 102 4.65 -14.43 -6.54
N CYS A 103 5.53 -14.44 -5.54
CA CYS A 103 6.17 -15.66 -5.06
C CYS A 103 5.13 -16.72 -4.68
N THR A 104 5.31 -17.93 -5.19
CA THR A 104 4.40 -19.06 -4.92
C THR A 104 4.73 -19.82 -3.64
N ASN A 105 5.84 -19.47 -2.99
CA ASN A 105 6.32 -20.10 -1.76
C ASN A 105 6.94 -19.05 -0.85
N LEU A 106 6.10 -18.14 -0.32
CA LEU A 106 6.52 -17.13 0.64
C LEU A 106 7.07 -17.77 1.90
N ARG A 107 8.22 -17.30 2.38
CA ARG A 107 8.82 -17.73 3.64
C ARG A 107 8.20 -17.01 4.83
N ALA A 108 7.91 -15.72 4.68
CA ALA A 108 7.26 -14.90 5.70
C ALA A 108 6.48 -13.75 5.08
N TRP A 109 5.48 -13.31 5.80
CA TRP A 109 4.71 -12.11 5.46
C TRP A 109 4.47 -11.34 6.76
N THR A 110 5.37 -10.38 7.06
CA THR A 110 5.39 -9.60 8.30
C THR A 110 4.11 -8.80 8.47
N GLY A 111 3.51 -8.85 9.65
CA GLY A 111 2.22 -8.21 9.96
C GLY A 111 1.00 -8.99 9.47
N PHE A 112 1.22 -10.12 8.75
CA PHE A 112 0.15 -10.96 8.21
C PHE A 112 0.23 -12.40 8.70
N THR A 113 1.23 -13.15 8.26
CA THR A 113 1.47 -14.52 8.73
C THR A 113 2.55 -14.60 9.82
N HIS A 114 3.28 -13.53 10.01
CA HIS A 114 4.31 -13.35 11.05
C HIS A 114 4.01 -12.06 11.81
N GLN A 115 4.47 -11.98 13.05
CA GLN A 115 4.27 -10.83 13.92
C GLN A 115 4.70 -9.53 13.23
N GLY A 116 3.95 -8.45 13.45
CA GLY A 116 4.11 -7.16 12.78
C GLY A 116 4.51 -6.02 13.70
N GLY A 117 4.28 -4.80 13.22
CA GLY A 117 4.75 -3.56 13.83
C GLY A 117 3.79 -2.90 14.80
N PHE A 118 2.64 -3.51 15.15
CA PHE A 118 1.82 -2.98 16.24
C PHE A 118 2.37 -3.43 17.60
N ALA A 119 3.68 -3.37 17.73
CA ALA A 119 4.46 -3.69 18.93
C ALA A 119 5.73 -2.84 18.96
N GLU A 120 6.32 -2.68 20.13
CA GLU A 120 7.55 -1.90 20.33
C GLU A 120 8.76 -2.51 19.61
N ARG A 121 8.75 -3.84 19.43
CA ARG A 121 9.86 -4.56 18.78
C ARG A 121 9.34 -5.62 17.82
N VAL A 122 10.13 -5.84 16.74
CA VAL A 122 9.86 -6.88 15.74
C VAL A 122 11.16 -7.45 15.21
N VAL A 123 11.17 -8.75 14.92
CA VAL A 123 12.28 -9.43 14.24
C VAL A 123 11.88 -9.67 12.79
N VAL A 124 12.75 -9.22 11.86
CA VAL A 124 12.51 -9.29 10.41
C VAL A 124 13.75 -9.77 9.67
N PRO A 125 13.63 -10.43 8.51
CA PRO A 125 14.79 -10.83 7.72
C PRO A 125 15.63 -9.63 7.27
N LEU A 126 16.96 -9.73 7.35
CA LEU A 126 17.91 -8.69 6.95
C LEU A 126 17.71 -8.23 5.50
N ASP A 127 17.42 -9.16 4.60
CA ASP A 127 17.21 -8.88 3.19
C ASP A 127 15.90 -8.14 2.92
N ARG A 128 15.10 -7.87 3.94
CA ARG A 128 13.85 -7.07 3.85
C ARG A 128 14.00 -5.66 4.39
N LEU A 129 15.14 -5.29 4.90
CA LEU A 129 15.42 -3.93 5.35
C LEU A 129 15.76 -3.01 4.18
N LEU A 130 15.22 -1.82 4.22
CA LEU A 130 15.49 -0.72 3.28
C LEU A 130 15.87 0.50 4.12
N PRO A 131 17.17 0.87 4.19
CA PRO A 131 17.58 2.12 4.83
C PRO A 131 16.88 3.31 4.18
N ILE A 132 16.46 4.26 5.00
CA ILE A 132 15.79 5.49 4.54
C ILE A 132 16.67 6.70 4.81
N PRO A 133 16.69 7.69 3.88
CA PRO A 133 17.43 8.93 4.08
C PRO A 133 16.91 9.74 5.29
N ASP A 134 17.79 10.48 5.94
CA ASP A 134 17.44 11.36 7.06
C ASP A 134 16.43 12.47 6.66
N SER A 135 16.40 12.84 5.37
CA SER A 135 15.46 13.81 4.82
C SER A 135 14.00 13.33 4.85
N VAL A 136 13.75 12.03 5.04
CA VAL A 136 12.39 11.48 5.14
C VAL A 136 11.98 11.45 6.61
N GLU A 137 10.90 12.15 6.94
CA GLU A 137 10.34 12.17 8.29
C GLU A 137 9.84 10.79 8.71
N THR A 138 9.98 10.45 10.00
CA THR A 138 9.63 9.11 10.52
C THR A 138 8.17 8.72 10.30
N PRO A 139 7.16 9.60 10.53
CA PRO A 139 5.77 9.25 10.24
C PRO A 139 5.50 9.00 8.75
N SER A 140 6.18 9.73 7.87
CA SER A 140 6.06 9.57 6.42
C SER A 140 6.73 8.28 5.90
N ALA A 141 7.65 7.70 6.67
CA ALA A 141 8.42 6.54 6.22
C ALA A 141 7.60 5.25 6.24
N SER A 142 6.80 5.02 7.28
CA SER A 142 6.08 3.75 7.44
C SER A 142 5.08 3.46 6.31
N PRO A 143 4.25 4.40 5.79
CA PRO A 143 3.35 4.13 4.68
C PRO A 143 4.03 3.82 3.35
N MET A 144 5.32 4.13 3.21
CA MET A 144 6.03 3.90 1.95
C MET A 144 6.05 2.42 1.55
N THR A 145 6.11 1.51 2.53
CA THR A 145 6.26 0.08 2.25
C THR A 145 5.04 -0.57 1.65
N CYS A 146 3.84 -0.04 1.90
CA CYS A 146 2.60 -0.56 1.34
C CYS A 146 1.91 0.46 0.43
N ALA A 147 1.51 1.63 0.98
CA ALA A 147 0.72 2.60 0.22
C ALA A 147 1.47 3.12 -1.01
N LEU A 148 2.70 3.61 -0.82
CA LEU A 148 3.53 4.11 -1.91
C LEU A 148 3.98 2.99 -2.86
N GLY A 149 4.47 1.86 -2.31
CA GLY A 149 4.94 0.74 -3.11
C GLY A 149 3.85 0.17 -4.01
N THR A 150 2.64 -0.06 -3.46
CA THR A 150 1.48 -0.52 -4.24
C THR A 150 1.09 0.47 -5.32
N ALA A 151 1.10 1.77 -5.00
CA ALA A 151 0.85 2.84 -5.96
C ALA A 151 1.88 2.85 -7.10
N PHE A 152 3.17 2.72 -6.76
CA PHE A 152 4.25 2.69 -7.75
C PHE A 152 4.10 1.51 -8.72
N ARG A 153 3.86 0.30 -8.20
CA ARG A 153 3.63 -0.86 -9.06
C ARG A 153 2.39 -0.71 -9.92
N ALA A 154 1.30 -0.17 -9.38
CA ALA A 154 0.08 0.06 -10.15
C ALA A 154 0.32 1.01 -11.33
N VAL A 155 1.03 2.10 -11.12
CA VAL A 155 1.28 3.14 -12.13
C VAL A 155 2.38 2.72 -13.10
N VAL A 156 3.57 2.37 -12.58
CA VAL A 156 4.77 2.14 -13.38
C VAL A 156 4.84 0.70 -13.85
N GLY A 157 4.71 -0.26 -12.94
CA GLY A 157 4.89 -1.68 -13.26
C GLY A 157 3.74 -2.25 -14.10
N ARG A 158 2.50 -1.96 -13.71
CA ARG A 158 1.31 -2.55 -14.33
C ARG A 158 0.60 -1.61 -15.30
N GLY A 159 0.45 -0.33 -14.92
CA GLY A 159 -0.13 0.70 -15.76
C GLY A 159 0.74 1.07 -16.95
N LYS A 160 2.07 0.97 -16.77
CA LYS A 160 3.07 1.43 -17.76
C LYS A 160 2.82 2.87 -18.18
N VAL A 161 2.43 3.69 -17.19
CA VAL A 161 2.13 5.10 -17.41
C VAL A 161 3.39 5.83 -17.88
N ALA A 162 3.23 6.65 -18.90
CA ALA A 162 4.30 7.43 -19.52
C ALA A 162 3.84 8.86 -19.80
N ALA A 163 4.79 9.73 -20.13
CA ALA A 163 4.53 11.12 -20.44
C ALA A 163 3.56 11.28 -21.62
N GLY A 164 2.61 12.20 -21.47
CA GLY A 164 1.57 12.51 -22.45
C GLY A 164 0.38 11.55 -22.44
N MET A 165 0.38 10.51 -21.61
CA MET A 165 -0.80 9.65 -21.43
C MET A 165 -1.85 10.36 -20.59
N ARG A 166 -3.14 10.11 -20.88
CA ARG A 166 -4.27 10.48 -20.04
C ARG A 166 -4.62 9.34 -19.10
N VAL A 167 -4.62 9.62 -17.81
CA VAL A 167 -4.80 8.62 -16.77
C VAL A 167 -5.96 9.00 -15.86
N ALA A 168 -6.91 8.08 -15.67
CA ALA A 168 -7.93 8.20 -14.63
C ALA A 168 -7.58 7.32 -13.44
N LEU A 169 -7.75 7.85 -12.22
CA LEU A 169 -7.63 7.10 -10.97
C LEU A 169 -8.98 7.10 -10.24
N ILE A 170 -9.57 5.93 -10.05
CA ILE A 170 -10.82 5.77 -9.31
C ILE A 170 -10.49 5.37 -7.88
N GLY A 171 -10.77 6.27 -6.94
CA GLY A 171 -10.41 6.17 -5.53
C GLY A 171 -9.05 6.82 -5.23
N LEU A 172 -9.08 7.93 -4.48
CA LEU A 172 -7.91 8.71 -4.05
C LEU A 172 -7.57 8.52 -2.57
N GLY A 173 -8.00 7.41 -1.96
CA GLY A 173 -7.64 7.05 -0.60
C GLY A 173 -6.15 6.79 -0.42
N GLY A 174 -5.78 6.04 0.63
CA GLY A 174 -4.40 5.86 1.06
C GLY A 174 -3.39 5.35 0.03
N VAL A 175 -3.82 4.66 -1.03
CA VAL A 175 -2.96 4.23 -2.16
C VAL A 175 -3.13 5.17 -3.35
N GLY A 176 -4.38 5.52 -3.69
CA GLY A 176 -4.69 6.27 -4.91
C GLY A 176 -4.09 7.67 -4.93
N ILE A 177 -4.03 8.37 -3.79
CA ILE A 177 -3.44 9.71 -3.73
C ILE A 177 -1.93 9.71 -4.03
N HIS A 178 -1.23 8.63 -3.67
CA HIS A 178 0.18 8.45 -4.04
C HIS A 178 0.33 8.03 -5.51
N ALA A 179 -0.59 7.18 -6.01
CA ALA A 179 -0.59 6.79 -7.41
C ALA A 179 -0.81 7.99 -8.34
N ALA A 180 -1.71 8.92 -7.98
CA ALA A 180 -1.92 10.15 -8.73
C ALA A 180 -0.65 11.00 -8.83
N GLN A 181 0.06 11.21 -7.71
CA GLN A 181 1.32 11.94 -7.69
C GLN A 181 2.40 11.25 -8.55
N ILE A 182 2.50 9.92 -8.47
CA ILE A 182 3.47 9.16 -9.29
C ILE A 182 3.13 9.27 -10.78
N ALA A 183 1.85 9.23 -11.15
CA ALA A 183 1.42 9.37 -12.54
C ALA A 183 1.70 10.80 -13.07
N VAL A 184 1.45 11.84 -12.27
CA VAL A 184 1.82 13.22 -12.59
C VAL A 184 3.34 13.36 -12.76
N HIS A 185 4.14 12.78 -11.84
CA HIS A 185 5.61 12.78 -11.97
C HIS A 185 6.08 12.05 -13.23
N ALA A 186 5.39 11.00 -13.67
CA ALA A 186 5.68 10.32 -14.93
C ALA A 186 5.34 11.15 -16.18
N GLY A 187 4.75 12.34 -16.03
CA GLY A 187 4.40 13.26 -17.09
C GLY A 187 3.02 12.98 -17.72
N ALA A 188 2.15 12.24 -17.04
CA ALA A 188 0.80 11.99 -17.50
C ALA A 188 -0.16 13.15 -17.14
N GLU A 189 -1.23 13.29 -17.93
CA GLU A 189 -2.39 14.10 -17.60
C GLU A 189 -3.33 13.26 -16.72
N VAL A 190 -3.48 13.64 -15.45
CA VAL A 190 -4.15 12.80 -14.44
C VAL A 190 -5.48 13.42 -14.04
N VAL A 191 -6.55 12.62 -14.07
CA VAL A 191 -7.83 12.90 -13.44
C VAL A 191 -8.04 11.92 -12.29
N GLY A 192 -8.06 12.44 -11.07
CA GLY A 192 -8.41 11.69 -9.88
C GLY A 192 -9.91 11.74 -9.62
N ILE A 193 -10.52 10.62 -9.28
CA ILE A 193 -11.97 10.51 -9.08
C ILE A 193 -12.23 9.94 -7.68
N ASP A 194 -12.97 10.67 -6.84
CA ASP A 194 -13.36 10.20 -5.51
C ASP A 194 -14.75 10.70 -5.14
N ARG A 195 -15.37 10.07 -4.13
CA ARG A 195 -16.67 10.49 -3.60
C ARG A 195 -16.58 11.46 -2.43
N ALA A 196 -15.43 11.49 -1.75
CA ALA A 196 -15.24 12.24 -0.52
C ALA A 196 -14.62 13.62 -0.82
N GLU A 197 -15.33 14.71 -0.56
CA GLU A 197 -14.84 16.07 -0.84
C GLU A 197 -13.55 16.39 -0.08
N ARG A 198 -13.39 15.88 1.16
CA ARG A 198 -12.13 16.03 1.91
C ARG A 198 -10.94 15.43 1.17
N THR A 199 -11.11 14.25 0.56
CA THR A 199 -10.08 13.59 -0.26
C THR A 199 -9.78 14.39 -1.52
N LEU A 200 -10.83 14.88 -2.20
CA LEU A 200 -10.68 15.72 -3.39
C LEU A 200 -9.95 17.03 -3.10
N ALA A 201 -10.24 17.66 -1.96
CA ALA A 201 -9.56 18.89 -1.54
C ALA A 201 -8.06 18.66 -1.35
N VAL A 202 -7.66 17.61 -0.62
CA VAL A 202 -6.24 17.26 -0.43
C VAL A 202 -5.55 16.92 -1.76
N ALA A 203 -6.24 16.22 -2.65
CA ALA A 203 -5.69 15.91 -3.98
C ALA A 203 -5.45 17.18 -4.81
N ARG A 204 -6.38 18.14 -4.78
CA ARG A 204 -6.22 19.44 -5.45
C ARG A 204 -5.08 20.27 -4.88
N GLU A 205 -4.87 20.25 -3.56
CA GLU A 205 -3.70 20.88 -2.91
C GLU A 205 -2.36 20.28 -3.38
N LEU A 206 -2.37 19.01 -3.79
CA LEU A 206 -1.22 18.32 -4.40
C LEU A 206 -1.07 18.59 -5.91
N GLY A 207 -1.93 19.46 -6.47
CA GLY A 207 -1.92 19.79 -7.90
C GLY A 207 -2.55 18.74 -8.81
N ILE A 208 -3.36 17.83 -8.27
CA ILE A 208 -4.07 16.81 -9.04
C ILE A 208 -5.43 17.37 -9.47
N ASP A 209 -5.80 17.20 -10.73
CA ASP A 209 -7.18 17.45 -11.20
C ASP A 209 -8.10 16.39 -10.59
N ALA A 210 -8.76 16.74 -9.47
CA ALA A 210 -9.57 15.83 -8.69
C ALA A 210 -11.05 16.20 -8.76
N ARG A 211 -11.87 15.22 -9.16
CA ARG A 211 -13.30 15.39 -9.49
C ARG A 211 -14.18 14.42 -8.72
N ALA A 212 -15.41 14.84 -8.43
CA ALA A 212 -16.41 13.96 -7.83
C ALA A 212 -16.82 12.85 -8.80
N VAL A 213 -17.28 11.71 -8.25
CA VAL A 213 -17.65 10.53 -9.08
C VAL A 213 -18.77 10.79 -10.09
N ASP A 214 -19.61 11.78 -9.84
CA ASP A 214 -20.74 12.20 -10.66
C ASP A 214 -20.46 13.47 -11.48
N ASP A 215 -19.22 13.96 -11.51
CA ASP A 215 -18.85 15.13 -12.29
C ASP A 215 -18.88 14.81 -13.80
N PRO A 216 -19.80 15.45 -14.56
CA PRO A 216 -19.94 15.19 -16.00
C PRO A 216 -18.75 15.66 -16.85
N SER A 217 -17.83 16.40 -16.24
CA SER A 217 -16.63 16.87 -16.94
C SER A 217 -15.51 15.81 -17.00
N ILE A 218 -15.66 14.67 -16.31
CA ILE A 218 -14.67 13.59 -16.35
C ILE A 218 -14.41 13.12 -17.79
N GLU A 219 -15.49 12.84 -18.53
CA GLU A 219 -15.39 12.41 -19.93
C GLU A 219 -14.80 13.50 -20.83
N SER A 220 -15.07 14.76 -20.53
CA SER A 220 -14.54 15.89 -21.31
C SER A 220 -13.04 16.06 -21.16
N ALA A 221 -12.43 15.55 -20.07
CA ALA A 221 -10.98 15.56 -19.88
C ALA A 221 -10.26 14.58 -20.81
N ALA A 222 -10.95 13.56 -21.30
CA ALA A 222 -10.43 12.59 -22.26
C ALA A 222 -11.53 12.23 -23.27
N PRO A 223 -11.79 13.05 -24.29
CA PRO A 223 -12.91 12.84 -25.23
C PRO A 223 -12.87 11.49 -25.95
N ASP A 224 -11.68 10.95 -26.20
CA ASP A 224 -11.48 9.63 -26.80
C ASP A 224 -11.36 8.50 -25.76
N GLY A 225 -11.46 8.83 -24.46
CA GLY A 225 -11.22 7.99 -23.31
C GLY A 225 -9.78 8.05 -22.79
N PHE A 226 -9.54 7.44 -21.64
CA PHE A 226 -8.24 7.42 -20.96
C PHE A 226 -7.33 6.29 -21.48
N ASP A 227 -6.04 6.55 -21.60
CA ASP A 227 -5.03 5.53 -21.94
C ASP A 227 -4.94 4.45 -20.87
N VAL A 228 -4.97 4.88 -19.60
CA VAL A 228 -4.91 3.99 -18.45
C VAL A 228 -5.97 4.43 -17.43
N VAL A 229 -6.74 3.46 -16.94
CA VAL A 229 -7.66 3.67 -15.81
C VAL A 229 -7.23 2.76 -14.67
N ILE A 230 -6.94 3.34 -13.51
CA ILE A 230 -6.49 2.59 -12.33
C ILE A 230 -7.61 2.60 -11.29
N ASP A 231 -8.15 1.42 -10.97
CA ASP A 231 -9.18 1.27 -9.94
C ASP A 231 -8.57 0.83 -8.61
N MET A 232 -8.62 1.71 -7.62
CA MET A 232 -8.16 1.49 -6.25
C MET A 232 -9.26 0.96 -5.33
N VAL A 233 -10.50 0.88 -5.80
CA VAL A 233 -11.68 0.54 -4.99
C VAL A 233 -12.02 -0.95 -5.08
N GLY A 234 -12.03 -1.52 -6.29
CA GLY A 234 -12.26 -2.94 -6.52
C GLY A 234 -13.70 -3.39 -6.31
N ARG A 235 -14.66 -2.52 -6.63
CA ARG A 235 -16.09 -2.87 -6.69
C ARG A 235 -16.50 -3.13 -8.13
N THR A 236 -17.55 -3.93 -8.31
CA THR A 236 -18.09 -4.22 -9.63
C THR A 236 -18.38 -2.92 -10.40
N GLU A 237 -19.06 -1.97 -9.77
CA GLU A 237 -19.45 -0.70 -10.37
C GLU A 237 -18.23 0.16 -10.76
N THR A 238 -17.17 0.16 -9.95
CA THR A 238 -15.96 0.95 -10.26
C THR A 238 -15.12 0.31 -11.37
N LEU A 239 -15.10 -1.02 -11.45
CA LEU A 239 -14.45 -1.75 -12.53
C LEU A 239 -15.20 -1.63 -13.87
N GLU A 240 -16.54 -1.64 -13.84
CA GLU A 240 -17.39 -1.33 -15.00
C GLU A 240 -17.14 0.12 -15.47
N ARG A 241 -17.14 1.07 -14.53
CA ARG A 241 -16.82 2.47 -14.83
C ARG A 241 -15.43 2.65 -15.42
N ALA A 242 -14.45 1.91 -14.92
CA ALA A 242 -13.09 1.93 -15.48
C ALA A 242 -13.07 1.47 -16.94
N ALA A 243 -13.85 0.45 -17.28
CA ALA A 243 -13.98 -0.01 -18.67
C ALA A 243 -14.68 1.00 -19.58
N GLU A 244 -15.68 1.74 -19.06
CA GLU A 244 -16.35 2.82 -19.81
C GLU A 244 -15.40 3.98 -20.11
N LEU A 245 -14.59 4.38 -19.11
CA LEU A 245 -13.67 5.52 -19.23
C LEU A 245 -12.44 5.22 -20.12
N ALA A 246 -12.06 3.95 -20.28
CA ALA A 246 -10.90 3.59 -21.08
C ALA A 246 -11.15 3.82 -22.57
N ARG A 247 -10.18 4.36 -23.31
CA ARG A 247 -10.24 4.44 -24.76
C ARG A 247 -10.13 3.06 -25.42
N PRO A 248 -10.45 2.90 -26.72
CA PRO A 248 -10.02 1.70 -27.46
C PRO A 248 -8.50 1.49 -27.36
N GLY A 249 -8.07 0.24 -27.09
CA GLY A 249 -6.68 -0.11 -26.77
C GLY A 249 -6.23 0.37 -25.39
N GLY A 250 -7.15 0.84 -24.54
CA GLY A 250 -6.84 1.32 -23.20
C GLY A 250 -6.60 0.19 -22.20
N ARG A 251 -5.91 0.52 -21.10
CA ARG A 251 -5.56 -0.42 -20.05
C ARG A 251 -6.27 -0.09 -18.75
N ILE A 252 -6.89 -1.12 -18.15
CA ILE A 252 -7.53 -1.05 -16.85
C ILE A 252 -6.65 -1.79 -15.83
N VAL A 253 -6.24 -1.12 -14.75
CA VAL A 253 -5.44 -1.70 -13.67
C VAL A 253 -6.30 -1.83 -12.42
N GLY A 254 -6.66 -3.05 -12.05
CA GLY A 254 -7.37 -3.33 -10.79
C GLY A 254 -6.38 -3.50 -9.64
N VAL A 255 -6.53 -2.71 -8.59
CA VAL A 255 -5.72 -2.74 -7.35
C VAL A 255 -6.57 -3.09 -6.15
N GLY A 256 -7.70 -2.41 -5.97
CA GLY A 256 -8.69 -2.72 -4.96
C GLY A 256 -9.36 -4.08 -5.19
N TYR A 257 -9.81 -4.70 -4.10
CA TYR A 257 -10.59 -5.95 -4.16
C TYR A 257 -11.46 -6.12 -2.93
N ALA A 258 -12.62 -6.74 -3.13
CA ALA A 258 -13.49 -7.16 -2.04
C ALA A 258 -14.17 -8.50 -2.38
N PRO A 259 -14.48 -9.35 -1.38
CA PRO A 259 -15.21 -10.59 -1.60
C PRO A 259 -16.54 -10.35 -2.31
N GLY A 260 -16.90 -11.24 -3.25
CA GLY A 260 -18.15 -11.15 -4.00
C GLY A 260 -18.18 -10.16 -5.15
N GLN A 261 -17.21 -9.25 -5.25
CA GLN A 261 -17.10 -8.32 -6.37
C GLN A 261 -16.57 -9.02 -7.62
N ARG A 262 -16.99 -8.56 -8.79
CA ARG A 262 -16.66 -9.18 -10.07
C ARG A 262 -16.24 -8.14 -11.09
N LEU A 263 -15.31 -8.53 -11.95
CA LEU A 263 -15.04 -7.80 -13.18
C LEU A 263 -16.10 -8.21 -14.21
N SER A 264 -16.95 -7.28 -14.61
CA SER A 264 -18.01 -7.49 -15.58
C SER A 264 -17.86 -6.44 -16.69
N VAL A 265 -17.73 -6.90 -17.94
CA VAL A 265 -17.62 -6.04 -19.12
C VAL A 265 -18.34 -6.73 -20.27
N GLU A 266 -19.12 -5.99 -21.02
CA GLU A 266 -19.75 -6.54 -22.23
C GLU A 266 -18.70 -6.97 -23.26
N THR A 267 -18.90 -8.15 -23.83
CA THR A 267 -17.93 -8.73 -24.79
C THR A 267 -17.66 -7.85 -26.01
N PRO A 268 -18.65 -7.14 -26.63
CA PRO A 268 -18.36 -6.19 -27.70
C PRO A 268 -17.44 -5.06 -27.24
N ARG A 269 -17.65 -4.49 -26.05
CA ARG A 269 -16.79 -3.43 -25.48
C ARG A 269 -15.37 -3.92 -25.27
N PHE A 270 -15.22 -5.13 -24.72
CA PHE A 270 -13.91 -5.75 -24.47
C PHE A 270 -13.18 -6.07 -25.78
N VAL A 271 -13.84 -6.83 -26.70
CA VAL A 271 -13.19 -7.37 -27.88
C VAL A 271 -12.95 -6.29 -28.93
N LEU A 272 -13.99 -5.50 -29.29
CA LEU A 272 -13.87 -4.46 -30.32
C LEU A 272 -13.10 -3.24 -29.83
N GLY A 273 -13.08 -3.03 -28.52
CA GLY A 273 -12.26 -2.00 -27.89
C GLY A 273 -10.82 -2.44 -27.62
N GLU A 274 -10.45 -3.71 -27.83
CA GLU A 274 -9.11 -4.28 -27.51
C GLU A 274 -8.63 -3.88 -26.11
N LEU A 275 -9.54 -3.94 -25.11
CA LEU A 275 -9.22 -3.49 -23.74
C LEU A 275 -8.29 -4.48 -23.04
N GLU A 276 -7.30 -3.95 -22.32
CA GLU A 276 -6.42 -4.75 -21.45
C GLU A 276 -6.88 -4.64 -19.99
N PHE A 277 -7.15 -5.80 -19.35
CA PHE A 277 -7.38 -5.86 -17.89
C PHE A 277 -6.18 -6.50 -17.20
N VAL A 278 -5.59 -5.77 -16.26
CA VAL A 278 -4.42 -6.25 -15.51
C VAL A 278 -4.62 -6.05 -14.01
N GLY A 279 -4.32 -7.08 -13.21
CA GLY A 279 -4.28 -6.95 -11.76
C GLY A 279 -2.94 -6.38 -11.31
N SER A 280 -2.96 -5.62 -10.21
CA SER A 280 -1.76 -5.14 -9.52
C SER A 280 -1.83 -5.53 -8.05
N ARG A 281 -0.74 -6.08 -7.53
CA ARG A 281 -0.63 -6.51 -6.14
C ARG A 281 0.71 -6.11 -5.57
N TYR A 282 0.68 -5.33 -4.48
CA TYR A 282 1.84 -4.95 -3.71
C TYR A 282 3.00 -4.44 -4.59
N VAL A 283 4.26 -4.77 -4.28
CA VAL A 283 5.44 -4.21 -4.96
C VAL A 283 6.62 -5.19 -4.87
N ALA A 284 7.47 -5.24 -5.88
CA ALA A 284 8.78 -5.88 -5.81
C ALA A 284 9.79 -4.95 -5.11
N ARG A 285 10.86 -5.52 -4.55
CA ARG A 285 11.85 -4.75 -3.76
C ARG A 285 12.49 -3.62 -4.55
N ASP A 286 12.91 -3.88 -5.78
CA ASP A 286 13.53 -2.87 -6.65
C ASP A 286 12.56 -1.72 -7.01
N GLU A 287 11.28 -2.04 -7.22
CA GLU A 287 10.23 -1.05 -7.42
C GLU A 287 10.03 -0.19 -6.16
N LEU A 288 10.04 -0.81 -4.97
CA LEU A 288 9.92 -0.08 -3.70
C LEU A 288 11.11 0.85 -3.47
N GLU A 289 12.33 0.41 -3.75
CA GLU A 289 13.52 1.26 -3.67
C GLU A 289 13.43 2.47 -4.61
N ARG A 290 12.88 2.28 -5.81
CA ARG A 290 12.63 3.38 -6.76
C ARG A 290 11.54 4.32 -6.24
N ALA A 291 10.48 3.81 -5.65
CA ALA A 291 9.41 4.61 -5.06
C ALA A 291 9.91 5.45 -3.88
N ILE A 292 10.72 4.88 -2.99
CA ILE A 292 11.33 5.60 -1.86
C ILE A 292 12.20 6.76 -2.37
N ARG A 293 12.95 6.57 -3.46
CA ARG A 293 13.74 7.65 -4.06
C ARG A 293 12.89 8.83 -4.52
N LEU A 294 11.66 8.59 -5.04
CA LEU A 294 10.77 9.70 -5.42
C LEU A 294 10.37 10.56 -4.22
N VAL A 295 10.16 9.94 -3.07
CA VAL A 295 9.87 10.68 -1.82
C VAL A 295 11.11 11.43 -1.34
N ALA A 296 12.27 10.77 -1.29
CA ALA A 296 13.52 11.40 -0.86
C ALA A 296 13.94 12.59 -1.73
N GLN A 297 13.54 12.59 -3.00
CA GLN A 297 13.78 13.68 -3.96
C GLN A 297 12.68 14.74 -3.96
N GLY A 298 11.63 14.59 -3.15
CA GLY A 298 10.51 15.53 -3.06
C GLY A 298 9.52 15.48 -4.23
N HIS A 299 9.59 14.45 -5.09
CA HIS A 299 8.66 14.29 -6.21
C HIS A 299 7.30 13.74 -5.80
N VAL A 300 7.25 13.00 -4.70
CA VAL A 300 6.03 12.44 -4.11
C VAL A 300 6.01 12.76 -2.62
N ARG A 301 4.92 13.33 -2.15
CA ARG A 301 4.67 13.56 -0.72
C ARG A 301 3.84 12.42 -0.16
N ILE A 302 4.30 11.82 0.92
CA ILE A 302 3.46 10.87 1.68
C ILE A 302 2.37 11.65 2.41
N VAL A 303 1.12 11.25 2.19
CA VAL A 303 -0.03 11.87 2.83
C VAL A 303 -0.34 11.10 4.11
N VAL A 304 0.06 11.69 5.23
CA VAL A 304 -0.30 11.23 6.58
C VAL A 304 -1.40 12.16 7.08
N ASP A 305 -2.56 11.58 7.40
CA ASP A 305 -3.73 12.32 7.89
C ASP A 305 -3.59 12.63 9.37
N GLU A 306 -3.20 11.63 10.14
CA GLU A 306 -2.98 11.77 11.57
C GLU A 306 -1.90 10.81 12.07
N VAL A 307 -1.28 11.21 13.20
CA VAL A 307 -0.37 10.37 13.98
C VAL A 307 -1.01 10.14 15.34
N ARG A 308 -1.13 8.88 15.76
CA ARG A 308 -1.82 8.47 16.99
C ARG A 308 -0.95 7.53 17.82
N PRO A 309 -1.07 7.53 19.14
CA PRO A 309 -0.44 6.52 19.98
C PRO A 309 -0.86 5.09 19.58
N LEU A 310 0.04 4.11 19.75
CA LEU A 310 -0.25 2.70 19.45
C LEU A 310 -1.53 2.18 20.12
N ALA A 311 -1.80 2.60 21.33
CA ALA A 311 -2.99 2.20 22.10
C ALA A 311 -4.33 2.61 21.43
N GLU A 312 -4.30 3.61 20.54
CA GLU A 312 -5.50 4.15 19.87
C GLU A 312 -5.79 3.44 18.52
N VAL A 313 -5.11 2.34 18.22
CA VAL A 313 -5.27 1.61 16.94
C VAL A 313 -6.72 1.21 16.64
N ASN A 314 -7.51 0.88 17.66
CA ASN A 314 -8.91 0.51 17.47
C ASN A 314 -9.78 1.69 16.99
N ASP A 315 -9.49 2.91 17.46
CA ASP A 315 -10.17 4.12 17.00
C ASP A 315 -9.78 4.45 15.55
N VAL A 316 -8.49 4.26 15.21
CA VAL A 316 -8.01 4.39 13.83
C VAL A 316 -8.68 3.36 12.91
N PHE A 317 -8.89 2.12 13.37
CA PHE A 317 -9.63 1.11 12.60
C PHE A 317 -11.07 1.54 12.33
N ALA A 318 -11.76 2.11 13.33
CA ALA A 318 -13.13 2.60 13.17
C ALA A 318 -13.21 3.76 12.16
N GLN A 319 -12.30 4.72 12.23
CA GLN A 319 -12.21 5.83 11.26
C GLN A 319 -11.92 5.32 9.83
N LEU A 320 -11.02 4.33 9.70
CA LEU A 320 -10.68 3.74 8.41
C LEU A 320 -11.87 2.99 7.79
N GLU A 321 -12.64 2.24 8.61
CA GLU A 321 -13.89 1.59 8.19
C GLU A 321 -14.98 2.61 7.84
N GLY A 322 -15.04 3.73 8.54
CA GLY A 322 -15.92 4.86 8.24
C GLY A 322 -15.55 5.63 6.98
N GLY A 323 -14.34 5.43 6.44
CA GLY A 323 -13.84 6.18 5.29
C GLY A 323 -13.53 7.64 5.62
N GLU A 324 -13.16 7.92 6.85
CA GLU A 324 -12.92 9.28 7.36
C GLU A 324 -11.48 9.75 7.10
N LEU A 325 -10.55 8.84 6.81
CA LEU A 325 -9.13 9.13 6.63
C LEU A 325 -8.77 9.49 5.19
N VAL A 326 -7.87 10.46 5.04
CA VAL A 326 -7.25 10.82 3.76
C VAL A 326 -5.77 10.43 3.78
N GLY A 327 -5.35 9.56 2.89
CA GLY A 327 -3.98 9.02 2.95
C GLY A 327 -3.83 7.92 3.99
N ARG A 328 -2.97 8.09 4.98
CA ARG A 328 -2.71 7.11 6.05
C ARG A 328 -2.83 7.71 7.43
N ALA A 329 -3.37 6.95 8.37
CA ALA A 329 -3.08 7.13 9.78
C ALA A 329 -1.79 6.36 10.12
N VAL A 330 -1.00 6.90 11.02
CA VAL A 330 0.27 6.32 11.47
C VAL A 330 0.25 6.21 12.99
N LEU A 331 0.63 5.04 13.49
CA LEU A 331 0.80 4.81 14.92
C LEU A 331 2.22 5.21 15.32
N ASP A 332 2.33 6.13 16.27
CA ASP A 332 3.57 6.45 16.96
C ASP A 332 3.79 5.41 18.07
N VAL A 333 4.76 4.54 17.87
CA VAL A 333 5.04 3.44 18.80
C VAL A 333 6.10 3.83 19.82
N ALA A 334 7.10 4.59 19.40
CA ALA A 334 8.24 4.96 20.25
C ALA A 334 8.13 6.37 20.87
N GLY A 335 7.04 7.11 20.61
CA GLY A 335 6.88 8.50 21.10
C GLY A 335 7.82 9.48 20.40
N VAL A 336 8.08 9.30 19.12
CA VAL A 336 9.08 10.08 18.33
C VAL A 336 8.46 10.90 17.20
N ALA A 337 7.13 10.90 17.05
CA ALA A 337 6.41 11.53 15.95
C ALA A 337 5.57 12.75 16.40
#